data_57b319b957f8aef556edd7712d88b853
#
_entry.id   57b319b957f8aef556edd7712d88b853
#
_cell.length_a   1.000
_cell.length_b   1.000
_cell.length_c   1.000
_cell.angle_alpha   90.00
_cell.angle_beta   90.00
_cell.angle_gamma   90.00
#
_symmetry.space_group_name_H-M   'P 1'
#
loop_
_entity.id
_entity.type
_entity.pdbx_description
1 polymer ?
#
loop_
_entity_poly.entity_id
_entity_poly.type
_entity_poly.pdbx_seq_one_letter_code
_entity_poly.pdbx_strand_id
1 'polypeptide(L)'
;MKKMSLWLLLLVIALPIAAQTEDENIEEKEDTASTDSSMVDSLTRDSLVLPWPQSVQHHIDMMLKSEMFKNSQVGLMIYDLDADSAIYRFNEHQLLRPASTMKVITAITAIDKLGGSYQFKTEMCYTGEVKDRTLNGDIYCIGGFDPRFNSDDLNAFIESIRKMGVDTIRGNLYADKSMKDSATMGEGWCWDDDNPVLSPLLISRKDVFMERFLKELRDAGVVVEATIGEKTKPEDAFCICTRFHTMDQILMKMLKESDNLYAESMFYQIASSTGNRPATAKSARAVIKRLINKIGLDPSRYNIADGSGLSLYNYVTAELEVMLLRYAYRNGNIYLHLFPALPIAGRDGTLKNRMRGSFTSGNVNAKTG
;
A
#
# COMPACT_ATOMS: atom_id res chain seq x y z
N MET A 1 7.73 24.87 -27.78
CA MET A 1 6.40 24.68 -27.19
C MET A 1 6.59 23.87 -25.91
N LYS A 2 6.57 24.54 -24.75
CA LYS A 2 6.68 23.89 -23.43
C LYS A 2 5.38 23.13 -23.19
N LYS A 3 5.45 21.79 -23.00
CA LYS A 3 4.33 21.00 -22.51
C LYS A 3 4.04 21.43 -21.08
N MET A 4 2.96 22.16 -20.87
CA MET A 4 2.41 22.42 -19.54
C MET A 4 1.86 21.09 -19.01
N SER A 5 2.56 20.49 -18.04
CA SER A 5 2.04 19.33 -17.30
C SER A 5 1.06 19.86 -16.24
N LEU A 6 -0.22 19.81 -16.54
CA LEU A 6 -1.26 20.13 -15.57
C LEU A 6 -1.46 18.92 -14.65
N TRP A 7 -1.08 19.04 -13.38
CA TRP A 7 -1.26 18.02 -12.36
C TRP A 7 -2.60 18.23 -11.65
N LEU A 8 -3.58 17.41 -11.97
CA LEU A 8 -4.87 17.39 -11.28
C LEU A 8 -4.77 16.43 -10.09
N LEU A 9 -4.83 16.96 -8.89
CA LEU A 9 -4.82 16.16 -7.67
C LEU A 9 -6.25 15.78 -7.25
N LEU A 10 -6.37 14.59 -6.76
CA LEU A 10 -7.54 13.76 -6.59
C LEU A 10 -8.63 14.31 -5.68
N LEU A 11 -9.88 14.12 -6.10
CA LEU A 11 -11.09 14.25 -5.33
C LEU A 11 -11.28 12.99 -4.46
N VAL A 12 -11.21 13.09 -3.13
CA VAL A 12 -11.62 12.02 -2.22
C VAL A 12 -13.11 12.17 -1.92
N ILE A 13 -13.95 11.32 -2.52
CA ILE A 13 -15.36 11.21 -2.20
C ILE A 13 -15.54 9.94 -1.37
N ALA A 14 -15.88 10.09 -0.09
CA ALA A 14 -16.34 8.99 0.72
C ALA A 14 -17.85 8.84 0.57
N LEU A 15 -18.31 7.84 -0.17
CA LEU A 15 -19.70 7.43 -0.22
C LEU A 15 -19.98 6.44 0.92
N PRO A 16 -21.18 6.49 1.57
CA PRO A 16 -21.56 5.44 2.49
C PRO A 16 -21.78 4.14 1.71
N ILE A 17 -21.03 3.10 2.07
CA ILE A 17 -21.20 1.76 1.52
C ILE A 17 -22.43 1.16 2.17
N ALA A 18 -23.51 1.01 1.40
CA ALA A 18 -24.52 0.00 1.68
C ALA A 18 -23.98 -1.32 1.11
N ALA A 19 -23.83 -2.33 1.96
CA ALA A 19 -23.42 -3.65 1.55
C ALA A 19 -24.41 -4.21 0.52
N GLN A 20 -23.96 -4.53 -0.67
CA GLN A 20 -24.63 -5.44 -1.58
C GLN A 20 -23.60 -6.38 -2.18
N THR A 21 -23.69 -7.61 -1.74
CA THR A 21 -23.26 -8.80 -2.48
C THR A 21 -24.19 -8.96 -3.68
N GLU A 22 -23.62 -9.07 -4.89
CA GLU A 22 -24.06 -9.98 -5.93
C GLU A 22 -23.34 -9.66 -7.24
N ASP A 23 -22.69 -10.68 -7.80
CA ASP A 23 -22.20 -10.70 -9.18
C ASP A 23 -23.39 -10.61 -10.13
N GLU A 24 -23.52 -9.49 -10.85
CA GLU A 24 -24.33 -9.47 -12.07
C GLU A 24 -23.60 -8.67 -13.15
N ASN A 25 -23.37 -9.37 -14.28
CA ASN A 25 -23.00 -8.78 -15.56
C ASN A 25 -24.05 -7.75 -15.98
N ILE A 26 -23.74 -6.47 -15.84
CA ILE A 26 -24.57 -5.40 -16.40
C ILE A 26 -23.94 -5.01 -17.74
N GLU A 27 -24.59 -5.45 -18.83
CA GLU A 27 -24.43 -4.84 -20.13
C GLU A 27 -24.87 -3.37 -20.03
N GLU A 28 -23.94 -2.45 -20.22
CA GLU A 28 -24.24 -1.02 -20.36
C GLU A 28 -25.10 -0.80 -21.62
N LYS A 29 -26.39 -0.61 -21.42
CA LYS A 29 -27.23 0.07 -22.42
C LYS A 29 -26.87 1.54 -22.40
N GLU A 30 -26.41 2.04 -23.54
CA GLU A 30 -26.36 3.48 -23.81
C GLU A 30 -27.79 4.07 -23.75
N ASP A 31 -28.13 4.61 -22.58
CA ASP A 31 -29.26 5.52 -22.49
C ASP A 31 -28.81 6.89 -23.02
N THR A 32 -29.19 7.17 -24.26
CA THR A 32 -29.17 8.53 -24.81
C THR A 32 -30.19 9.39 -24.09
N ALA A 33 -29.82 9.86 -22.90
CA ALA A 33 -30.55 10.95 -22.29
C ALA A 33 -30.29 12.23 -23.12
N SER A 34 -31.29 12.73 -23.76
CA SER A 34 -31.27 14.04 -24.40
C SER A 34 -31.04 15.10 -23.34
N THR A 35 -29.81 15.46 -23.11
CA THR A 35 -29.41 16.59 -22.28
C THR A 35 -29.89 17.85 -23.02
N ASP A 36 -30.70 18.62 -22.35
CA ASP A 36 -31.21 19.89 -22.83
C ASP A 36 -30.03 20.75 -23.30
N SER A 37 -29.89 20.95 -24.61
CA SER A 37 -28.77 21.64 -25.24
C SER A 37 -28.64 23.11 -24.81
N SER A 38 -29.68 23.67 -24.20
CA SER A 38 -29.70 25.05 -23.72
C SER A 38 -28.87 25.26 -22.44
N MET A 39 -28.77 24.26 -21.55
CA MET A 39 -27.95 24.35 -20.36
C MET A 39 -26.44 24.14 -20.65
N VAL A 40 -26.12 23.30 -21.63
CA VAL A 40 -24.71 23.06 -22.03
C VAL A 40 -24.15 24.32 -22.74
N ASP A 41 -24.95 25.00 -23.55
CA ASP A 41 -24.54 26.23 -24.24
C ASP A 41 -24.30 27.42 -23.28
N SER A 42 -25.07 27.53 -22.18
CA SER A 42 -24.85 28.59 -21.18
C SER A 42 -23.59 28.39 -20.36
N LEU A 43 -23.26 27.12 -20.01
CA LEU A 43 -22.08 26.77 -19.26
C LEU A 43 -20.79 26.95 -20.09
N THR A 44 -20.86 26.72 -21.40
CA THR A 44 -19.68 26.88 -22.29
C THR A 44 -19.39 28.34 -22.61
N ARG A 45 -20.38 29.24 -22.63
CA ARG A 45 -20.16 30.68 -22.92
C ARG A 45 -19.51 31.43 -21.76
N ASP A 46 -19.87 31.15 -20.50
CA ASP A 46 -19.28 31.82 -19.33
C ASP A 46 -17.84 31.32 -19.04
N SER A 47 -17.53 30.09 -19.38
CA SER A 47 -16.20 29.52 -19.14
C SER A 47 -15.09 30.05 -20.04
N LEU A 48 -15.44 30.58 -21.21
CA LEU A 48 -14.48 31.15 -22.18
C LEU A 48 -14.00 32.54 -21.79
N VAL A 49 -14.64 33.19 -20.81
CA VAL A 49 -14.32 34.58 -20.41
C VAL A 49 -13.42 34.64 -19.17
N LEU A 50 -13.41 33.59 -18.33
CA LEU A 50 -12.61 33.59 -17.10
C LEU A 50 -11.19 33.10 -17.36
N PRO A 51 -10.15 33.88 -16.98
CA PRO A 51 -8.78 33.42 -17.08
C PRO A 51 -8.47 32.31 -16.07
N TRP A 52 -7.34 31.62 -16.27
CA TRP A 52 -6.76 30.74 -15.26
C TRP A 52 -6.26 31.55 -14.06
N PRO A 53 -6.50 31.12 -12.78
CA PRO A 53 -7.20 29.91 -12.33
C PRO A 53 -8.72 30.07 -12.09
N GLN A 54 -9.27 31.27 -12.33
CA GLN A 54 -10.68 31.59 -12.01
C GLN A 54 -11.68 30.69 -12.74
N SER A 55 -11.35 30.27 -13.98
CA SER A 55 -12.20 29.33 -14.72
C SER A 55 -12.35 27.99 -14.02
N VAL A 56 -11.26 27.46 -13.45
CA VAL A 56 -11.29 26.20 -12.68
C VAL A 56 -12.10 26.36 -11.40
N GLN A 57 -11.89 27.47 -10.68
CA GLN A 57 -12.63 27.77 -9.45
C GLN A 57 -14.14 27.83 -9.71
N HIS A 58 -14.53 28.52 -10.76
CA HIS A 58 -15.94 28.63 -11.16
C HIS A 58 -16.58 27.26 -11.48
N HIS A 59 -15.90 26.43 -12.27
CA HIS A 59 -16.42 25.10 -12.60
C HIS A 59 -16.57 24.20 -11.36
N ILE A 60 -15.67 24.28 -10.40
CA ILE A 60 -15.77 23.53 -9.16
C ILE A 60 -16.92 24.05 -8.32
N ASP A 61 -17.10 25.36 -8.21
CA ASP A 61 -18.21 25.96 -7.50
C ASP A 61 -19.58 25.52 -8.09
N MET A 62 -19.66 25.43 -9.40
CA MET A 62 -20.86 24.93 -10.08
C MET A 62 -21.07 23.44 -9.81
N MET A 63 -20.02 22.64 -9.87
CA MET A 63 -20.07 21.20 -9.55
C MET A 63 -20.55 20.95 -8.11
N LEU A 64 -20.03 21.70 -7.14
CA LEU A 64 -20.40 21.57 -5.72
C LEU A 64 -21.86 21.97 -5.43
N LYS A 65 -22.50 22.74 -6.32
CA LYS A 65 -23.93 23.08 -6.22
C LYS A 65 -24.86 21.96 -6.68
N SER A 66 -24.34 20.90 -7.31
CA SER A 66 -25.20 19.78 -7.76
C SER A 66 -25.79 19.01 -6.57
N GLU A 67 -26.92 18.35 -6.78
CA GLU A 67 -27.65 17.65 -5.73
C GLU A 67 -26.82 16.54 -5.07
N MET A 68 -25.94 15.89 -5.84
CA MET A 68 -25.03 14.88 -5.31
C MET A 68 -24.11 15.46 -4.23
N PHE A 69 -23.49 16.60 -4.50
CA PHE A 69 -22.55 17.22 -3.56
C PHE A 69 -23.24 17.93 -2.39
N LYS A 70 -24.44 18.47 -2.58
CA LYS A 70 -25.23 19.06 -1.48
C LYS A 70 -25.56 18.05 -0.38
N ASN A 71 -25.73 16.77 -0.74
CA ASN A 71 -26.08 15.69 0.17
C ASN A 71 -24.87 14.83 0.59
N SER A 72 -23.64 15.24 0.27
CA SER A 72 -22.41 14.51 0.53
C SER A 72 -21.47 15.30 1.44
N GLN A 73 -20.66 14.58 2.23
CA GLN A 73 -19.52 15.20 2.92
C GLN A 73 -18.36 15.30 1.93
N VAL A 74 -17.88 16.50 1.69
CA VAL A 74 -16.82 16.79 0.72
C VAL A 74 -15.72 17.61 1.35
N GLY A 75 -14.47 17.14 1.22
CA GLY A 75 -13.26 17.91 1.45
C GLY A 75 -12.46 17.95 0.15
N LEU A 76 -12.11 19.13 -0.33
CA LEU A 76 -11.42 19.32 -1.59
C LEU A 76 -10.31 20.35 -1.45
N MET A 77 -9.14 19.99 -1.97
CA MET A 77 -8.02 20.91 -2.16
C MET A 77 -7.37 20.69 -3.52
N ILE A 78 -7.19 21.77 -4.29
CA ILE A 78 -6.42 21.76 -5.54
C ILE A 78 -5.20 22.65 -5.33
N TYR A 79 -4.05 22.12 -5.70
CA TYR A 79 -2.76 22.74 -5.46
C TYR A 79 -1.91 22.76 -6.73
N ASP A 80 -1.39 23.91 -7.08
CA ASP A 80 -0.38 24.07 -8.12
C ASP A 80 1.01 23.79 -7.51
N LEU A 81 1.61 22.67 -7.92
CA LEU A 81 2.90 22.24 -7.40
C LEU A 81 4.06 23.08 -7.92
N ASP A 82 3.93 23.69 -9.11
CA ASP A 82 4.95 24.55 -9.70
C ASP A 82 4.91 25.95 -9.09
N ALA A 83 3.71 26.53 -8.96
CA ALA A 83 3.50 27.82 -8.30
C ALA A 83 3.58 27.74 -6.77
N ASP A 84 3.57 26.54 -6.20
CA ASP A 84 3.54 26.25 -4.77
C ASP A 84 2.39 26.96 -4.03
N SER A 85 1.21 26.91 -4.61
CA SER A 85 0.05 27.61 -4.09
C SER A 85 -1.25 26.83 -4.29
N ALA A 86 -2.20 27.02 -3.36
CA ALA A 86 -3.52 26.43 -3.50
C ALA A 86 -4.35 27.22 -4.52
N ILE A 87 -4.91 26.50 -5.50
CA ILE A 87 -5.84 27.03 -6.49
C ILE A 87 -7.26 27.06 -5.93
N TYR A 88 -7.64 26.01 -5.17
CA TYR A 88 -8.98 25.87 -4.63
C TYR A 88 -8.96 25.17 -3.28
N ARG A 89 -9.85 25.58 -2.38
CA ARG A 89 -10.05 24.98 -1.05
C ARG A 89 -11.54 24.95 -0.73
N PHE A 90 -12.00 23.79 -0.29
CA PHE A 90 -13.37 23.61 0.19
C PHE A 90 -13.38 22.53 1.27
N ASN A 91 -13.71 22.89 2.50
CA ASN A 91 -13.70 21.97 3.65
C ASN A 91 -12.41 21.12 3.75
N GLU A 92 -11.27 21.64 3.33
CA GLU A 92 -9.99 20.94 3.23
C GLU A 92 -9.47 20.43 4.58
N HIS A 93 -10.02 20.98 5.67
CA HIS A 93 -9.71 20.59 7.05
C HIS A 93 -10.72 19.60 7.63
N GLN A 94 -11.76 19.23 6.89
CA GLN A 94 -12.76 18.27 7.35
C GLN A 94 -12.12 16.88 7.46
N LEU A 95 -12.31 16.24 8.62
CA LEU A 95 -11.88 14.86 8.84
C LEU A 95 -12.82 13.90 8.10
N LEU A 96 -12.25 13.14 7.20
CA LEU A 96 -12.93 12.13 6.40
C LEU A 96 -12.18 10.80 6.48
N ARG A 97 -12.90 9.71 6.23
CA ARG A 97 -12.28 8.39 6.11
C ARG A 97 -11.53 8.31 4.78
N PRO A 98 -10.21 8.06 4.78
CA PRO A 98 -9.42 8.06 3.54
C PRO A 98 -9.67 6.84 2.67
N ALA A 99 -10.20 5.75 3.24
CA ALA A 99 -10.19 4.45 2.60
C ALA A 99 -8.78 4.17 2.02
N SER A 100 -8.69 3.61 0.82
CA SER A 100 -7.39 3.23 0.24
C SER A 100 -6.47 4.40 -0.17
N THR A 101 -6.87 5.66 -0.05
CA THR A 101 -5.92 6.78 -0.20
C THR A 101 -4.92 6.84 0.95
N MET A 102 -5.24 6.24 2.11
CA MET A 102 -4.29 6.00 3.21
C MET A 102 -2.99 5.37 2.74
N LYS A 103 -3.03 4.52 1.70
CA LYS A 103 -1.84 3.87 1.12
C LYS A 103 -0.82 4.87 0.55
N VAL A 104 -1.26 6.05 0.14
CA VAL A 104 -0.34 7.12 -0.32
C VAL A 104 0.45 7.68 0.87
N ILE A 105 -0.20 7.89 2.01
CA ILE A 105 0.44 8.34 3.25
C ILE A 105 1.48 7.30 3.71
N THR A 106 1.09 6.02 3.69
CA THR A 106 1.98 4.89 4.03
C THR A 106 3.18 4.81 3.07
N ALA A 107 2.95 4.92 1.75
CA ALA A 107 4.00 4.90 0.73
C ALA A 107 5.02 6.03 0.93
N ILE A 108 4.55 7.26 1.04
CA ILE A 108 5.42 8.44 1.23
C ILE A 108 6.25 8.28 2.51
N THR A 109 5.61 7.84 3.60
CA THR A 109 6.29 7.62 4.88
C THR A 109 7.34 6.52 4.78
N ALA A 110 7.04 5.43 4.08
CA ALA A 110 7.97 4.32 3.91
C ALA A 110 9.19 4.74 3.09
N ILE A 111 8.99 5.43 1.97
CA ILE A 111 10.11 5.90 1.14
C ILE A 111 10.96 6.94 1.88
N ASP A 112 10.33 7.89 2.61
CA ASP A 112 11.05 8.88 3.43
C ASP A 112 11.89 8.23 4.54
N LYS A 113 11.35 7.18 5.18
CA LYS A 113 11.98 6.54 6.35
C LYS A 113 12.98 5.44 6.00
N LEU A 114 12.66 4.61 4.99
CA LEU A 114 13.40 3.41 4.63
C LEU A 114 14.31 3.63 3.41
N GLY A 115 13.96 4.60 2.57
CA GLY A 115 14.61 4.84 1.28
C GLY A 115 14.06 3.98 0.14
N GLY A 116 14.23 4.45 -1.10
CA GLY A 116 13.74 3.75 -2.30
C GLY A 116 14.44 2.41 -2.59
N SER A 117 15.64 2.21 -2.10
CA SER A 117 16.41 0.95 -2.26
C SER A 117 16.09 -0.13 -1.22
N TYR A 118 15.11 0.13 -0.33
CA TYR A 118 14.73 -0.81 0.71
C TYR A 118 14.28 -2.16 0.16
N GLN A 119 14.60 -3.23 0.88
CA GLN A 119 14.28 -4.61 0.53
C GLN A 119 13.44 -5.28 1.63
N PHE A 120 12.33 -5.88 1.25
CA PHE A 120 11.52 -6.76 2.08
C PHE A 120 12.12 -8.16 2.02
N LYS A 121 12.64 -8.66 3.14
CA LYS A 121 13.47 -9.88 3.16
C LYS A 121 12.78 -11.02 3.89
N THR A 122 12.98 -12.23 3.37
CA THR A 122 12.72 -13.49 4.09
C THR A 122 13.99 -14.30 4.04
N GLU A 123 14.45 -14.80 5.19
CA GLU A 123 15.75 -15.43 5.30
C GLU A 123 15.61 -16.86 5.84
N MET A 124 16.55 -17.71 5.46
CA MET A 124 16.67 -19.05 6.02
C MET A 124 18.07 -19.23 6.60
N CYS A 125 18.10 -19.60 7.88
CA CYS A 125 19.34 -19.82 8.62
C CYS A 125 19.27 -21.18 9.31
N TYR A 126 20.42 -21.71 9.74
CA TYR A 126 20.49 -22.97 10.49
C TYR A 126 21.48 -22.85 11.65
N THR A 127 21.36 -23.77 12.60
CA THR A 127 22.33 -24.00 13.68
C THR A 127 22.84 -25.44 13.61
N GLY A 128 23.90 -25.75 14.38
CA GLY A 128 24.49 -27.08 14.41
C GLY A 128 25.48 -27.33 13.28
N GLU A 129 25.71 -28.60 12.96
CA GLU A 129 26.72 -29.03 11.99
C GLU A 129 26.14 -29.98 10.93
N VAL A 130 26.72 -29.92 9.74
CA VAL A 130 26.48 -30.91 8.68
C VAL A 130 27.54 -31.97 8.72
N LYS A 131 27.14 -33.24 8.97
CA LYS A 131 28.00 -34.40 8.98
C LYS A 131 27.33 -35.56 8.27
N ASP A 132 28.05 -36.25 7.40
CA ASP A 132 27.56 -37.40 6.64
C ASP A 132 26.19 -37.10 5.95
N ARG A 133 26.08 -35.94 5.28
CA ARG A 133 24.91 -35.43 4.60
C ARG A 133 23.70 -35.14 5.52
N THR A 134 23.90 -35.17 6.83
CA THR A 134 22.89 -34.92 7.85
C THR A 134 23.19 -33.58 8.53
N LEU A 135 22.17 -32.68 8.54
CA LEU A 135 22.19 -31.52 9.40
C LEU A 135 21.72 -31.94 10.81
N ASN A 136 22.66 -31.92 11.77
CA ASN A 136 22.34 -32.10 13.20
C ASN A 136 22.14 -30.72 13.82
N GLY A 137 20.97 -30.17 13.66
CA GLY A 137 20.63 -28.80 14.10
C GLY A 137 19.30 -28.31 13.58
N ASP A 138 18.92 -27.12 13.96
CA ASP A 138 17.65 -26.50 13.67
C ASP A 138 17.73 -25.61 12.42
N ILE A 139 16.61 -25.51 11.69
CA ILE A 139 16.43 -24.52 10.61
C ILE A 139 15.46 -23.44 11.08
N TYR A 140 15.79 -22.20 10.77
CA TYR A 140 14.99 -21.01 11.07
C TYR A 140 14.59 -20.32 9.78
N CYS A 141 13.27 -20.17 9.56
CA CYS A 141 12.71 -19.35 8.51
C CYS A 141 12.29 -18.02 9.11
N ILE A 142 13.03 -16.94 8.79
CA ILE A 142 12.86 -15.63 9.40
C ILE A 142 11.94 -14.79 8.51
N GLY A 143 10.77 -14.44 9.02
CA GLY A 143 9.80 -13.60 8.33
C GLY A 143 10.12 -12.12 8.49
N GLY A 144 10.38 -11.45 7.38
CA GLY A 144 10.50 -10.00 7.34
C GLY A 144 9.27 -9.32 6.74
N PHE A 145 8.12 -9.97 6.79
CA PHE A 145 6.85 -9.49 6.25
C PHE A 145 6.96 -9.06 4.78
N ASP A 146 7.53 -9.97 3.95
CA ASP A 146 7.52 -9.82 2.50
C ASP A 146 6.20 -10.38 1.93
N PRO A 147 5.25 -9.54 1.49
CA PRO A 147 3.93 -9.98 1.03
C PRO A 147 3.98 -10.63 -0.35
N ARG A 148 5.14 -10.56 -1.03
CA ARG A 148 5.35 -11.08 -2.37
C ARG A 148 6.01 -12.45 -2.41
N PHE A 149 6.52 -12.95 -1.26
CA PHE A 149 7.17 -14.25 -1.19
C PHE A 149 6.27 -15.36 -1.75
N ASN A 150 6.80 -16.16 -2.65
CA ASN A 150 6.06 -17.15 -3.42
C ASN A 150 6.78 -18.50 -3.52
N SER A 151 6.27 -19.40 -4.34
CA SER A 151 6.83 -20.75 -4.52
C SER A 151 8.24 -20.76 -5.11
N ASP A 152 8.58 -19.80 -6.00
CA ASP A 152 9.92 -19.71 -6.58
C ASP A 152 10.95 -19.31 -5.53
N ASP A 153 10.56 -18.42 -4.60
CA ASP A 153 11.39 -18.04 -3.46
C ASP A 153 11.59 -19.22 -2.50
N LEU A 154 10.53 -20.00 -2.27
CA LEU A 154 10.60 -21.21 -1.45
C LEU A 154 11.52 -22.27 -2.09
N ASN A 155 11.42 -22.46 -3.41
CA ASN A 155 12.30 -23.36 -4.15
C ASN A 155 13.77 -22.97 -3.98
N ALA A 156 14.09 -21.66 -3.93
CA ALA A 156 15.45 -21.22 -3.66
C ALA A 156 15.94 -21.61 -2.26
N PHE A 157 15.06 -21.67 -1.25
CA PHE A 157 15.38 -22.20 0.07
C PHE A 157 15.72 -23.70 -0.01
N ILE A 158 14.88 -24.49 -0.68
CA ILE A 158 15.11 -25.92 -0.86
C ILE A 158 16.45 -26.18 -1.58
N GLU A 159 16.70 -25.48 -2.66
CA GLU A 159 17.95 -25.59 -3.40
C GLU A 159 19.19 -25.21 -2.57
N SER A 160 19.05 -24.25 -1.66
CA SER A 160 20.14 -23.86 -0.77
C SER A 160 20.50 -24.98 0.21
N ILE A 161 19.52 -25.71 0.75
CA ILE A 161 19.73 -26.89 1.59
C ILE A 161 20.41 -28.01 0.78
N ARG A 162 19.94 -28.27 -0.44
CA ARG A 162 20.56 -29.29 -1.33
C ARG A 162 22.00 -28.95 -1.67
N LYS A 163 22.32 -27.67 -1.90
CA LYS A 163 23.70 -27.20 -2.17
C LYS A 163 24.64 -27.38 -0.98
N MET A 164 24.12 -27.43 0.24
CA MET A 164 24.92 -27.83 1.43
C MET A 164 25.27 -29.32 1.45
N GLY A 165 24.70 -30.10 0.52
CA GLY A 165 24.86 -31.55 0.49
C GLY A 165 24.00 -32.26 1.54
N VAL A 166 22.99 -31.63 2.09
CA VAL A 166 22.10 -32.17 3.12
C VAL A 166 20.96 -32.94 2.46
N ASP A 167 20.79 -34.19 2.86
CA ASP A 167 19.68 -35.06 2.51
C ASP A 167 18.83 -35.49 3.73
N THR A 168 19.34 -35.24 4.94
CA THR A 168 18.61 -35.52 6.20
C THR A 168 18.73 -34.33 7.15
N ILE A 169 17.63 -33.94 7.78
CA ILE A 169 17.56 -32.91 8.80
C ILE A 169 17.11 -33.56 10.11
N ARG A 170 17.99 -33.50 11.15
CA ARG A 170 17.73 -33.90 12.53
C ARG A 170 17.71 -32.65 13.41
N GLY A 171 16.55 -32.25 13.86
CA GLY A 171 16.36 -31.04 14.65
C GLY A 171 14.95 -30.51 14.45
N ASN A 172 14.77 -29.20 14.53
CA ASN A 172 13.47 -28.59 14.37
C ASN A 172 13.44 -27.59 13.22
N LEU A 173 12.24 -27.36 12.68
CA LEU A 173 12.00 -26.29 11.71
C LEU A 173 11.23 -25.17 12.43
N TYR A 174 11.85 -24.02 12.59
CA TYR A 174 11.26 -22.91 13.32
C TYR A 174 10.84 -21.77 12.39
N ALA A 175 9.62 -21.27 12.61
CA ALA A 175 9.20 -19.97 12.14
C ALA A 175 9.71 -18.89 13.09
N ASP A 176 10.53 -17.97 12.60
CA ASP A 176 10.85 -16.74 13.35
C ASP A 176 9.92 -15.61 12.89
N LYS A 177 8.89 -15.35 13.70
CA LYS A 177 7.92 -14.27 13.49
C LYS A 177 8.18 -13.06 14.41
N SER A 178 9.36 -12.97 15.02
CA SER A 178 9.71 -11.95 16.02
C SER A 178 9.77 -10.52 15.51
N MET A 179 9.76 -10.34 14.18
CA MET A 179 9.74 -9.02 13.54
C MET A 179 8.55 -8.17 14.00
N LYS A 180 7.38 -8.78 14.17
CA LYS A 180 6.10 -8.13 14.44
C LYS A 180 5.43 -8.71 15.70
N ASP A 181 4.58 -7.93 16.36
CA ASP A 181 3.69 -8.43 17.41
C ASP A 181 2.73 -9.52 16.91
N SER A 182 2.07 -10.21 17.83
CA SER A 182 1.18 -11.33 17.53
C SER A 182 -0.20 -10.92 16.99
N ALA A 183 -0.50 -9.63 16.84
CA ALA A 183 -1.78 -9.18 16.31
C ALA A 183 -1.95 -9.62 14.85
N THR A 184 -2.98 -10.40 14.53
CA THR A 184 -3.26 -10.92 13.20
C THR A 184 -4.22 -10.06 12.39
N MET A 185 -4.85 -9.06 13.03
CA MET A 185 -5.79 -8.10 12.44
C MET A 185 -5.41 -6.67 12.81
N GLY A 186 -5.77 -5.71 11.97
CA GLY A 186 -5.63 -4.29 12.25
C GLY A 186 -6.72 -3.77 13.20
N GLU A 187 -6.41 -2.69 13.91
CA GLU A 187 -7.34 -1.99 14.79
C GLU A 187 -8.52 -1.43 13.98
N GLY A 188 -9.75 -1.75 14.38
CA GLY A 188 -10.97 -1.26 13.71
C GLY A 188 -11.32 -1.96 12.39
N TRP A 189 -10.73 -3.13 12.12
CA TRP A 189 -11.16 -4.00 11.03
C TRP A 189 -12.40 -4.80 11.41
N CYS A 190 -13.31 -4.96 10.47
CA CYS A 190 -14.46 -5.84 10.67
C CYS A 190 -14.00 -7.31 10.51
N TRP A 191 -14.38 -8.16 11.45
CA TRP A 191 -13.92 -9.55 11.50
C TRP A 191 -14.48 -10.44 10.37
N ASP A 192 -15.57 -10.01 9.75
CA ASP A 192 -16.28 -10.67 8.64
C ASP A 192 -15.87 -10.16 7.25
N ASP A 193 -14.96 -9.19 7.17
CA ASP A 193 -14.38 -8.73 5.91
C ASP A 193 -13.29 -9.71 5.43
N ASP A 194 -12.96 -9.66 4.12
CA ASP A 194 -11.80 -10.34 3.53
C ASP A 194 -10.49 -9.66 3.95
N ASN A 195 -10.11 -9.87 5.21
CA ASN A 195 -8.95 -9.25 5.81
C ASN A 195 -7.65 -9.97 5.42
N PRO A 196 -6.57 -9.23 5.14
CA PRO A 196 -5.25 -9.85 5.01
C PRO A 196 -4.75 -10.37 6.36
N VAL A 197 -4.07 -11.50 6.35
CA VAL A 197 -3.43 -12.03 7.56
C VAL A 197 -2.16 -11.24 7.86
N LEU A 198 -2.08 -10.61 9.04
CA LEU A 198 -0.90 -9.86 9.47
C LEU A 198 0.16 -10.77 10.10
N SER A 199 0.81 -11.60 9.29
CA SER A 199 1.92 -12.46 9.70
C SER A 199 3.21 -12.05 8.97
N PRO A 200 4.35 -11.98 9.66
CA PRO A 200 5.60 -11.61 9.01
C PRO A 200 6.18 -12.73 8.13
N LEU A 201 5.71 -13.97 8.26
CA LEU A 201 6.16 -15.11 7.47
C LEU A 201 5.01 -15.71 6.69
N LEU A 202 4.86 -15.27 5.45
CA LEU A 202 3.81 -15.67 4.52
C LEU A 202 4.38 -16.37 3.29
N ILE A 203 3.58 -17.21 2.65
CA ILE A 203 3.83 -17.69 1.29
C ILE A 203 2.55 -17.54 0.46
N SER A 204 2.67 -16.93 -0.72
CA SER A 204 1.54 -16.67 -1.60
C SER A 204 0.35 -16.06 -0.83
N ARG A 205 0.63 -15.08 0.04
CA ARG A 205 -0.33 -14.32 0.87
C ARG A 205 -1.01 -15.11 2.01
N LYS A 206 -0.56 -16.33 2.30
CA LYS A 206 -1.17 -17.21 3.33
C LYS A 206 -0.15 -17.53 4.43
N ASP A 207 -0.62 -17.63 5.66
CA ASP A 207 0.17 -18.07 6.83
C ASP A 207 0.24 -19.59 6.90
N VAL A 208 0.81 -20.20 5.87
CA VAL A 208 1.03 -21.66 5.72
C VAL A 208 2.47 -21.94 5.28
N PHE A 209 3.39 -21.05 5.64
CA PHE A 209 4.77 -21.13 5.18
C PHE A 209 5.46 -22.43 5.63
N MET A 210 5.40 -22.75 6.90
CA MET A 210 6.13 -23.88 7.45
C MET A 210 5.61 -25.22 6.97
N GLU A 211 4.30 -25.37 6.81
CA GLU A 211 3.65 -26.55 6.23
C GLU A 211 4.11 -26.76 4.77
N ARG A 212 4.12 -25.66 3.99
CA ARG A 212 4.61 -25.70 2.61
C ARG A 212 6.11 -26.01 2.55
N PHE A 213 6.91 -25.42 3.41
CA PHE A 213 8.35 -25.65 3.47
C PHE A 213 8.65 -27.11 3.79
N LEU A 214 8.00 -27.68 4.82
CA LEU A 214 8.17 -29.09 5.16
C LEU A 214 7.75 -30.01 4.01
N LYS A 215 6.62 -29.69 3.35
CA LYS A 215 6.16 -30.49 2.20
C LYS A 215 7.18 -30.46 1.06
N GLU A 216 7.63 -29.26 0.65
CA GLU A 216 8.58 -29.11 -0.45
C GLU A 216 9.95 -29.74 -0.16
N LEU A 217 10.42 -29.74 1.11
CA LEU A 217 11.63 -30.47 1.53
C LEU A 217 11.48 -31.99 1.26
N ARG A 218 10.35 -32.56 1.68
CA ARG A 218 10.05 -33.98 1.50
C ARG A 218 9.91 -34.35 0.02
N ASP A 219 9.21 -33.54 -0.74
CA ASP A 219 9.03 -33.72 -2.19
C ASP A 219 10.38 -33.64 -2.94
N ALA A 220 11.33 -32.86 -2.42
CA ALA A 220 12.69 -32.76 -2.93
C ALA A 220 13.62 -33.93 -2.47
N GLY A 221 13.08 -34.91 -1.74
CA GLY A 221 13.80 -36.09 -1.27
C GLY A 221 14.63 -35.87 0.01
N VAL A 222 14.41 -34.76 0.74
CA VAL A 222 15.05 -34.53 2.04
C VAL A 222 14.26 -35.24 3.13
N VAL A 223 14.95 -36.13 3.87
CA VAL A 223 14.38 -36.79 5.05
C VAL A 223 14.33 -35.76 6.19
N VAL A 224 13.13 -35.51 6.71
CA VAL A 224 12.94 -34.53 7.78
C VAL A 224 12.47 -35.24 9.04
N GLU A 225 13.40 -35.44 9.97
CA GLU A 225 13.16 -35.98 11.32
C GLU A 225 12.94 -34.81 12.30
N ALA A 226 12.07 -33.87 11.94
CA ALA A 226 11.91 -32.59 12.62
C ALA A 226 10.46 -32.29 12.96
N THR A 227 10.25 -31.49 13.99
CA THR A 227 8.97 -30.89 14.32
C THR A 227 8.93 -29.41 13.89
N ILE A 228 7.76 -28.91 13.59
CA ILE A 228 7.54 -27.49 13.32
C ILE A 228 7.26 -26.77 14.64
N GLY A 229 7.90 -25.59 14.83
CA GLY A 229 7.67 -24.73 15.98
C GLY A 229 7.83 -23.26 15.65
N GLU A 230 7.61 -22.41 16.64
CA GLU A 230 7.89 -20.96 16.58
C GLU A 230 9.01 -20.62 17.55
N LYS A 231 10.08 -19.98 17.06
CA LYS A 231 11.21 -19.58 17.88
C LYS A 231 12.03 -18.50 17.17
N THR A 232 12.45 -17.50 17.91
CA THR A 232 13.38 -16.49 17.39
C THR A 232 14.73 -17.11 17.06
N LYS A 233 15.29 -16.72 15.91
CA LYS A 233 16.61 -17.15 15.47
C LYS A 233 17.68 -16.74 16.49
N PRO A 234 18.55 -17.65 16.95
CA PRO A 234 19.69 -17.31 17.80
C PRO A 234 20.77 -16.54 17.00
N GLU A 235 21.63 -15.83 17.72
CA GLU A 235 22.64 -14.97 17.09
C GLU A 235 23.71 -15.77 16.31
N ASP A 236 24.01 -16.97 16.76
CA ASP A 236 25.00 -17.89 16.17
C ASP A 236 24.49 -18.69 14.96
N ALA A 237 23.24 -18.50 14.54
CA ALA A 237 22.70 -19.17 13.37
C ALA A 237 23.32 -18.63 12.07
N PHE A 238 23.68 -19.53 11.17
CA PHE A 238 24.24 -19.23 9.85
C PHE A 238 23.12 -19.07 8.82
N CYS A 239 23.03 -17.91 8.19
CA CYS A 239 22.06 -17.66 7.13
C CYS A 239 22.61 -18.10 5.77
N ILE A 240 21.87 -18.98 5.09
CA ILE A 240 22.26 -19.62 3.83
C ILE A 240 21.44 -19.17 2.63
N CYS A 241 20.28 -18.57 2.86
CA CYS A 241 19.48 -18.05 1.79
C CYS A 241 18.71 -16.80 2.26
N THR A 242 18.76 -15.75 1.45
CA THR A 242 17.94 -14.55 1.61
C THR A 242 17.19 -14.32 0.32
N ARG A 243 15.86 -14.25 0.40
CA ARG A 243 15.01 -13.80 -0.68
C ARG A 243 14.50 -12.40 -0.36
N PHE A 244 14.32 -11.57 -1.37
CA PHE A 244 13.84 -10.21 -1.15
C PHE A 244 13.05 -9.69 -2.35
N HIS A 245 12.16 -8.76 -2.04
CA HIS A 245 11.49 -7.92 -3.02
C HIS A 245 11.77 -6.46 -2.75
N THR A 246 11.89 -5.66 -3.82
CA THR A 246 12.27 -4.25 -3.72
C THR A 246 11.09 -3.36 -3.32
N MET A 247 11.39 -2.17 -2.79
CA MET A 247 10.40 -1.12 -2.52
C MET A 247 9.47 -0.92 -3.72
N ASP A 248 10.02 -0.79 -4.94
CA ASP A 248 9.21 -0.55 -6.14
C ASP A 248 8.26 -1.69 -6.47
N GLN A 249 8.70 -2.94 -6.32
CA GLN A 249 7.85 -4.11 -6.54
C GLN A 249 6.66 -4.15 -5.57
N ILE A 250 6.88 -3.72 -4.33
CA ILE A 250 5.82 -3.64 -3.32
C ILE A 250 4.89 -2.46 -3.60
N LEU A 251 5.44 -1.26 -3.91
CA LEU A 251 4.66 -0.06 -4.24
C LEU A 251 3.76 -0.28 -5.45
N MET A 252 4.27 -0.92 -6.52
CA MET A 252 3.50 -1.20 -7.73
C MET A 252 2.23 -2.00 -7.43
N LYS A 253 2.33 -3.09 -6.67
CA LYS A 253 1.17 -3.91 -6.31
C LYS A 253 0.24 -3.16 -5.35
N MET A 254 0.82 -2.51 -4.33
CA MET A 254 0.08 -1.77 -3.32
C MET A 254 -0.79 -0.65 -3.90
N LEU A 255 -0.23 0.15 -4.81
CA LEU A 255 -0.92 1.34 -5.34
C LEU A 255 -1.73 1.05 -6.60
N LYS A 256 -1.17 0.30 -7.58
CA LYS A 256 -1.87 -0.04 -8.83
C LYS A 256 -3.13 -0.88 -8.58
N GLU A 257 -3.02 -1.90 -7.72
CA GLU A 257 -4.10 -2.83 -7.43
C GLU A 257 -4.81 -2.55 -6.11
N SER A 258 -4.35 -1.52 -5.38
CA SER A 258 -4.92 -1.15 -4.07
C SER A 258 -4.82 -2.27 -3.01
N ASP A 259 -3.74 -3.07 -3.03
CA ASP A 259 -3.58 -4.25 -2.20
C ASP A 259 -3.36 -3.92 -0.72
N ASN A 260 -4.24 -4.42 0.16
CA ASN A 260 -4.21 -4.14 1.60
C ASN A 260 -3.03 -4.83 2.29
N LEU A 261 -2.74 -6.11 1.95
CA LEU A 261 -1.63 -6.84 2.58
C LEU A 261 -0.28 -6.13 2.34
N TYR A 262 -0.07 -5.63 1.12
CA TYR A 262 1.17 -4.92 0.77
C TYR A 262 1.31 -3.60 1.53
N ALA A 263 0.19 -2.91 1.78
CA ALA A 263 0.18 -1.69 2.58
C ALA A 263 0.46 -1.97 4.06
N GLU A 264 -0.12 -3.01 4.63
CA GLU A 264 0.12 -3.39 6.02
C GLU A 264 1.56 -3.90 6.22
N SER A 265 2.07 -4.70 5.28
CA SER A 265 3.48 -5.09 5.29
C SER A 265 4.38 -3.86 5.35
N MET A 266 4.16 -2.88 4.48
CA MET A 266 4.92 -1.62 4.46
C MET A 266 4.76 -0.84 5.76
N PHE A 267 3.57 -0.80 6.35
CA PHE A 267 3.29 -0.15 7.63
C PHE A 267 4.09 -0.76 8.78
N TYR A 268 4.19 -2.10 8.82
CA TYR A 268 5.01 -2.78 9.83
C TYR A 268 6.53 -2.67 9.55
N GLN A 269 6.96 -2.52 8.29
CA GLN A 269 8.36 -2.18 7.99
C GLN A 269 8.73 -0.79 8.52
N ILE A 270 7.83 0.19 8.36
CA ILE A 270 8.00 1.52 8.96
C ILE A 270 8.17 1.40 10.48
N ALA A 271 7.36 0.56 11.13
CA ALA A 271 7.47 0.30 12.58
C ALA A 271 8.81 -0.33 12.95
N SER A 272 9.24 -1.36 12.23
CA SER A 272 10.49 -2.08 12.46
C SER A 272 11.72 -1.17 12.35
N SER A 273 11.66 -0.14 11.51
CA SER A 273 12.74 0.85 11.33
C SER A 273 13.02 1.71 12.56
N THR A 274 12.17 1.65 13.59
CA THR A 274 12.42 2.34 14.88
C THR A 274 13.42 1.63 15.77
N GLY A 275 13.81 0.39 15.42
CA GLY A 275 14.65 -0.47 16.25
C GLY A 275 13.89 -1.21 17.35
N ASN A 276 12.63 -0.87 17.59
CA ASN A 276 11.78 -1.57 18.56
C ASN A 276 11.35 -2.93 18.01
N ARG A 277 11.52 -3.98 18.79
CA ARG A 277 11.02 -5.31 18.50
C ARG A 277 10.15 -5.81 19.64
N PRO A 278 9.01 -6.43 19.34
CA PRO A 278 8.39 -6.57 18.00
C PRO A 278 7.90 -5.21 17.46
N ALA A 279 7.86 -5.10 16.13
CA ALA A 279 7.21 -3.97 15.45
C ALA A 279 5.70 -3.97 15.77
N THR A 280 5.15 -2.80 16.08
CA THR A 280 3.74 -2.64 16.44
C THR A 280 3.07 -1.55 15.59
N ALA A 281 1.75 -1.62 15.43
CA ALA A 281 0.97 -0.56 14.78
C ALA A 281 1.20 0.80 15.46
N LYS A 282 1.35 0.83 16.79
CA LYS A 282 1.68 2.05 17.57
C LYS A 282 3.02 2.66 17.11
N SER A 283 4.03 1.84 16.89
CA SER A 283 5.34 2.29 16.41
C SER A 283 5.25 2.86 14.97
N ALA A 284 4.50 2.23 14.09
CA ALA A 284 4.27 2.73 12.73
C ALA A 284 3.56 4.09 12.74
N ARG A 285 2.48 4.19 13.50
CA ARG A 285 1.73 5.46 13.70
C ARG A 285 2.62 6.60 14.20
N ALA A 286 3.53 6.29 15.11
CA ALA A 286 4.47 7.29 15.61
C ALA A 286 5.42 7.80 14.51
N VAL A 287 5.82 6.97 13.56
CA VAL A 287 6.65 7.41 12.42
C VAL A 287 5.84 8.29 11.48
N ILE A 288 4.62 7.87 11.11
CA ILE A 288 3.72 8.68 10.26
C ILE A 288 3.46 10.05 10.91
N LYS A 289 3.17 10.10 12.21
CA LYS A 289 2.96 11.35 12.95
C LYS A 289 4.19 12.26 12.93
N ARG A 290 5.40 11.70 12.97
CA ARG A 290 6.64 12.49 12.82
C ARG A 290 6.76 13.09 11.43
N LEU A 291 6.40 12.37 10.37
CA LEU A 291 6.39 12.91 9.01
C LEU A 291 5.35 14.03 8.87
N ILE A 292 4.14 13.85 9.42
CA ILE A 292 3.10 14.90 9.43
C ILE A 292 3.64 16.17 10.10
N ASN A 293 4.30 16.05 11.24
CA ASN A 293 4.94 17.20 11.90
C ASN A 293 6.08 17.82 11.05
N LYS A 294 6.88 16.98 10.41
CA LYS A 294 7.99 17.41 9.53
C LYS A 294 7.51 18.29 8.36
N ILE A 295 6.31 18.00 7.83
CA ILE A 295 5.71 18.82 6.75
C ILE A 295 4.95 20.04 7.25
N GLY A 296 4.99 20.34 8.56
CA GLY A 296 4.42 21.55 9.16
C GLY A 296 2.96 21.43 9.59
N LEU A 297 2.41 20.22 9.66
CA LEU A 297 1.03 19.98 10.14
C LEU A 297 1.03 19.39 11.56
N ASP A 298 -0.04 19.66 12.32
CA ASP A 298 -0.22 19.10 13.65
C ASP A 298 -0.74 17.66 13.58
N PRO A 299 0.07 16.64 13.96
CA PRO A 299 -0.32 15.25 13.89
C PRO A 299 -1.45 14.85 14.88
N SER A 300 -1.76 15.68 15.86
CA SER A 300 -2.84 15.41 16.81
C SER A 300 -4.23 15.54 16.19
N ARG A 301 -4.33 16.24 15.07
CA ARG A 301 -5.58 16.47 14.32
C ARG A 301 -6.07 15.23 13.56
N TYR A 302 -5.23 14.22 13.38
CA TYR A 302 -5.52 13.06 12.53
C TYR A 302 -5.54 11.77 13.32
N ASN A 303 -6.40 10.85 12.93
CA ASN A 303 -6.38 9.49 13.47
C ASN A 303 -5.89 8.52 12.40
N ILE A 304 -4.76 7.87 12.68
CA ILE A 304 -4.16 6.84 11.84
C ILE A 304 -4.28 5.53 12.60
N ALA A 305 -5.00 4.57 12.06
CA ALA A 305 -5.19 3.26 12.68
C ALA A 305 -4.33 2.19 12.02
N ASP A 306 -4.31 2.14 10.69
CA ASP A 306 -3.60 1.13 9.90
C ASP A 306 -2.84 1.76 8.70
N GLY A 307 -2.21 0.93 7.88
CA GLY A 307 -1.47 1.36 6.70
C GLY A 307 -2.27 1.32 5.40
N SER A 308 -3.35 0.57 5.36
CA SER A 308 -4.12 0.29 4.13
C SER A 308 -5.33 1.19 3.94
N GLY A 309 -5.88 1.72 5.03
CA GLY A 309 -7.15 2.43 5.06
C GLY A 309 -8.37 1.52 5.18
N LEU A 310 -8.15 0.25 5.50
CA LEU A 310 -9.24 -0.71 5.76
C LEU A 310 -9.98 -0.37 7.05
N SER A 311 -9.25 0.13 8.04
CA SER A 311 -9.80 0.54 9.33
C SER A 311 -10.80 1.70 9.19
N LEU A 312 -11.96 1.54 9.81
CA LEU A 312 -12.96 2.59 9.92
C LEU A 312 -12.54 3.72 10.88
N TYR A 313 -11.42 3.55 11.59
CA TYR A 313 -10.90 4.53 12.54
C TYR A 313 -9.86 5.47 11.95
N ASN A 314 -9.51 5.32 10.66
CA ASN A 314 -8.68 6.31 9.99
C ASN A 314 -9.49 7.58 9.71
N TYR A 315 -8.94 8.75 10.10
CA TYR A 315 -9.48 10.06 9.79
C TYR A 315 -8.37 11.01 9.39
N VAL A 316 -8.44 11.50 8.17
CA VAL A 316 -7.49 12.45 7.58
C VAL A 316 -8.24 13.58 6.86
N THR A 317 -7.52 14.57 6.34
CA THR A 317 -8.09 15.70 5.62
C THR A 317 -7.53 15.79 4.20
N ALA A 318 -8.24 16.43 3.28
CA ALA A 318 -7.74 16.73 1.95
C ALA A 318 -6.42 17.54 2.01
N GLU A 319 -6.30 18.46 2.96
CA GLU A 319 -5.06 19.20 3.18
C GLU A 319 -3.86 18.27 3.50
N LEU A 320 -4.04 17.31 4.40
CA LEU A 320 -2.95 16.38 4.75
C LEU A 320 -2.46 15.60 3.52
N GLU A 321 -3.38 15.06 2.72
CA GLU A 321 -3.01 14.31 1.51
C GLU A 321 -2.29 15.18 0.50
N VAL A 322 -2.78 16.40 0.27
CA VAL A 322 -2.15 17.37 -0.65
C VAL A 322 -0.77 17.78 -0.16
N MET A 323 -0.59 18.09 1.13
CA MET A 323 0.71 18.49 1.66
C MET A 323 1.73 17.35 1.63
N LEU A 324 1.31 16.10 1.83
CA LEU A 324 2.19 14.93 1.65
C LEU A 324 2.58 14.72 0.19
N LEU A 325 1.66 14.87 -0.75
CA LEU A 325 1.95 14.80 -2.19
C LEU A 325 2.87 15.96 -2.64
N ARG A 326 2.66 17.17 -2.11
CA ARG A 326 3.57 18.29 -2.30
C ARG A 326 4.98 17.97 -1.78
N TYR A 327 5.06 17.39 -0.59
CA TYR A 327 6.33 16.95 -0.01
C TYR A 327 7.03 15.91 -0.90
N ALA A 328 6.28 14.92 -1.39
CA ALA A 328 6.80 13.88 -2.28
C ALA A 328 7.28 14.48 -3.61
N TYR A 329 6.54 15.40 -4.22
CA TYR A 329 6.90 16.08 -5.46
C TYR A 329 8.22 16.85 -5.32
N ARG A 330 8.42 17.54 -4.19
CA ARG A 330 9.64 18.32 -3.91
C ARG A 330 10.84 17.47 -3.47
N ASN A 331 10.60 16.19 -3.16
CA ASN A 331 11.65 15.24 -2.80
C ASN A 331 11.82 14.22 -3.95
N GLY A 332 12.83 14.46 -4.80
CA GLY A 332 13.06 13.63 -5.99
C GLY A 332 13.22 12.15 -5.68
N ASN A 333 13.81 11.80 -4.54
CA ASN A 333 13.94 10.40 -4.13
C ASN A 333 12.57 9.75 -3.86
N ILE A 334 11.63 10.47 -3.23
CA ILE A 334 10.27 9.96 -3.01
C ILE A 334 9.49 9.93 -4.33
N TYR A 335 9.59 11.00 -5.12
CA TYR A 335 8.84 11.14 -6.36
C TYR A 335 9.16 10.05 -7.38
N LEU A 336 10.44 9.70 -7.55
CA LEU A 336 10.90 8.68 -8.49
C LEU A 336 10.31 7.29 -8.23
N HIS A 337 10.02 6.96 -6.98
CA HIS A 337 9.44 5.67 -6.58
C HIS A 337 7.91 5.73 -6.51
N LEU A 338 7.35 6.81 -5.97
CA LEU A 338 5.91 6.95 -5.77
C LEU A 338 5.15 7.12 -7.09
N PHE A 339 5.61 8.04 -7.95
CA PHE A 339 4.85 8.47 -9.12
C PHE A 339 4.59 7.35 -10.13
N PRO A 340 5.56 6.50 -10.52
CA PRO A 340 5.33 5.38 -11.43
C PRO A 340 4.38 4.31 -10.86
N ALA A 341 4.29 4.23 -9.52
CA ALA A 341 3.45 3.26 -8.83
C ALA A 341 1.97 3.68 -8.74
N LEU A 342 1.63 4.94 -9.01
CA LEU A 342 0.23 5.38 -9.05
C LEU A 342 -0.49 4.83 -10.29
N PRO A 343 -1.76 4.41 -10.17
CA PRO A 343 -2.64 4.09 -11.31
C PRO A 343 -2.72 5.23 -12.33
N ILE A 344 -2.76 4.88 -13.62
CA ILE A 344 -2.84 5.82 -14.73
C ILE A 344 -4.23 5.75 -15.37
N ALA A 345 -4.92 6.87 -15.44
CA ALA A 345 -6.25 6.99 -16.03
C ALA A 345 -6.32 6.39 -17.44
N GLY A 346 -7.33 5.55 -17.67
CA GLY A 346 -7.58 4.89 -18.94
C GLY A 346 -6.52 3.86 -19.37
N ARG A 347 -5.52 3.53 -18.51
CA ARG A 347 -4.40 2.65 -18.90
C ARG A 347 -4.18 1.47 -17.97
N ASP A 348 -4.06 1.71 -16.65
CA ASP A 348 -3.70 0.64 -15.72
C ASP A 348 -4.32 0.78 -14.33
N GLY A 349 -4.11 -0.26 -13.52
CA GLY A 349 -4.52 -0.32 -12.13
C GLY A 349 -6.02 -0.07 -11.96
N THR A 350 -6.41 0.52 -10.83
CA THR A 350 -7.80 0.85 -10.51
C THR A 350 -8.41 1.93 -11.41
N LEU A 351 -7.61 2.56 -12.25
CA LEU A 351 -8.05 3.58 -13.21
C LEU A 351 -8.13 3.08 -14.65
N LYS A 352 -7.85 1.80 -14.92
CA LYS A 352 -7.82 1.22 -16.28
C LYS A 352 -9.10 1.53 -17.07
N ASN A 353 -10.24 1.46 -16.40
CA ASN A 353 -11.55 1.66 -17.00
C ASN A 353 -12.19 3.02 -16.67
N ARG A 354 -11.43 3.95 -16.07
CA ARG A 354 -11.91 5.27 -15.65
C ARG A 354 -11.15 6.38 -16.38
N MET A 355 -11.83 7.52 -16.59
CA MET A 355 -11.23 8.73 -17.20
C MET A 355 -10.55 8.44 -18.55
N ARG A 356 -11.28 7.76 -19.47
CA ARG A 356 -10.77 7.36 -20.79
C ARG A 356 -10.82 8.47 -21.84
N GLY A 357 -11.34 9.64 -21.50
CA GLY A 357 -11.42 10.78 -22.42
C GLY A 357 -10.04 11.23 -22.91
N SER A 358 -9.98 11.83 -24.09
CA SER A 358 -8.74 12.23 -24.77
C SER A 358 -7.84 13.14 -23.92
N PHE A 359 -8.43 13.96 -23.05
CA PHE A 359 -7.71 14.84 -22.14
C PHE A 359 -7.14 14.10 -20.90
N THR A 360 -7.91 13.16 -20.33
CA THR A 360 -7.57 12.52 -19.06
C THR A 360 -6.76 11.23 -19.20
N SER A 361 -7.00 10.47 -20.28
CA SER A 361 -6.31 9.19 -20.50
C SER A 361 -4.80 9.37 -20.62
N GLY A 362 -4.06 8.75 -19.71
CA GLY A 362 -2.60 8.84 -19.65
C GLY A 362 -2.04 10.12 -19.03
N ASN A 363 -2.91 11.10 -18.68
CA ASN A 363 -2.51 12.37 -18.08
C ASN A 363 -2.83 12.49 -16.59
N VAL A 364 -3.64 11.58 -16.05
CA VAL A 364 -3.99 11.56 -14.63
C VAL A 364 -3.36 10.34 -13.97
N ASN A 365 -2.59 10.57 -12.91
CA ASN A 365 -2.05 9.54 -12.03
C ASN A 365 -2.70 9.74 -10.67
N ALA A 366 -3.40 8.72 -10.16
CA ALA A 366 -4.19 8.89 -8.96
C ALA A 366 -4.34 7.60 -8.14
N LYS A 367 -4.59 7.76 -6.83
CA LYS A 367 -5.01 6.66 -5.97
C LYS A 367 -6.49 6.80 -5.65
N THR A 368 -7.25 5.74 -5.89
CA THR A 368 -8.67 5.65 -5.50
C THR A 368 -8.80 5.32 -4.02
N GLY A 369 -9.81 5.87 -3.38
CA GLY A 369 -10.29 5.53 -2.04
C GLY A 369 -11.51 4.65 -2.11
#